data_64ee81811762b82c936831992b2b99a0
#
_entry.id   64ee81811762b82c936831992b2b99a0
#
_cell.length_a   1.000
_cell.length_b   1.000
_cell.length_c   1.000
_cell.angle_alpha   90.00
_cell.angle_beta   90.00
_cell.angle_gamma   90.00
#
_symmetry.space_group_name_H-M   'P 1'
#
loop_
_entity.id
_entity.type
_entity.pdbx_description
1 polymer ?
#
loop_
_entity_poly.entity_id
_entity_poly.type
_entity_poly.pdbx_seq_one_letter_code
_entity_poly.pdbx_strand_id
1 'polypeptide(L)'
;GVGRLDALMSAKRIASRYRADEKLRNLCQTVVAVAGLLAQTGRTMRQAEFAALTELSKLAREDMDKLLLSADRFVNAETTADLDTEARGKLLERFGLFGVRLGVTLIRQGMNDPSRLAKELVRRSGLDDLREVLNIQFSERRDLLKARSALLALDLVLHREPRPSAQPLAVELERIMSGAHEFNELRLLTALRSGAVKMAEDARVEAERLLGGDGAAAPARLGLDPMAEPAESRAAALDALSRWRR
;
A
#
# COMPACT_ATOMS: atom_id res chain seq x y z
N GLY A 1 -15.58 5.69 15.66
CA GLY A 1 -14.26 6.16 15.60
C GLY A 1 -13.74 6.92 14.39
N VAL A 2 -14.55 7.27 13.36
CA VAL A 2 -14.05 7.85 12.09
C VAL A 2 -13.44 9.26 12.23
N GLY A 3 -13.65 9.95 13.34
CA GLY A 3 -13.13 11.32 13.54
C GLY A 3 -11.94 11.45 14.49
N ARG A 4 -11.37 10.36 15.00
CA ARG A 4 -10.28 10.43 15.98
C ARG A 4 -8.92 10.46 15.30
N LEU A 5 -7.94 11.15 15.93
CA LEU A 5 -6.54 11.23 15.42
C LEU A 5 -5.87 9.85 15.32
N ASP A 6 -6.32 8.88 16.09
CA ASP A 6 -5.86 7.49 16.05
C ASP A 6 -6.52 6.64 14.95
N ALA A 7 -7.45 7.22 14.18
CA ALA A 7 -8.19 6.47 13.15
C ALA A 7 -7.26 5.84 12.11
N LEU A 8 -6.22 6.55 11.66
CA LEU A 8 -5.26 5.99 10.72
C LEU A 8 -4.43 4.87 11.33
N MET A 9 -3.98 5.04 12.58
CA MET A 9 -3.26 4.01 13.32
C MET A 9 -4.15 2.78 13.55
N SER A 10 -5.42 3.00 13.85
CA SER A 10 -6.42 1.95 13.98
C SER A 10 -6.64 1.23 12.64
N ALA A 11 -6.76 1.96 11.53
CA ALA A 11 -6.87 1.39 10.19
C ALA A 11 -5.63 0.57 9.81
N LYS A 12 -4.43 1.05 10.11
CA LYS A 12 -3.17 0.29 9.90
C LYS A 12 -3.14 -1.01 10.73
N ARG A 13 -3.60 -0.97 11.99
CA ARG A 13 -3.72 -2.19 12.82
C ARG A 13 -4.74 -3.18 12.25
N ILE A 14 -5.87 -2.69 11.75
CA ILE A 14 -6.87 -3.53 11.09
C ILE A 14 -6.29 -4.14 9.81
N ALA A 15 -5.61 -3.35 8.98
CA ALA A 15 -4.94 -3.84 7.77
C ALA A 15 -3.89 -4.91 8.10
N SER A 16 -3.11 -4.72 9.17
CA SER A 16 -2.14 -5.72 9.64
C SER A 16 -2.83 -7.02 10.09
N ARG A 17 -3.96 -6.92 10.81
CA ARG A 17 -4.74 -8.09 11.21
C ARG A 17 -5.30 -8.84 10.00
N TYR A 18 -5.80 -8.12 9.00
CA TYR A 18 -6.29 -8.76 7.76
C TYR A 18 -5.17 -9.42 6.95
N ARG A 19 -3.96 -8.85 6.94
CA ARG A 19 -2.79 -9.51 6.32
C ARG A 19 -2.42 -10.82 7.01
N ALA A 20 -2.62 -10.91 8.32
CA ALA A 20 -2.37 -12.13 9.10
C ALA A 20 -3.52 -13.16 9.02
N ASP A 21 -4.70 -12.78 8.52
CA ASP A 21 -5.87 -13.67 8.45
C ASP A 21 -5.68 -14.72 7.33
N GLU A 22 -5.64 -15.99 7.70
CA GLU A 22 -5.45 -17.11 6.78
C GLU A 22 -6.53 -17.18 5.69
N LYS A 23 -7.77 -16.81 6.00
CA LYS A 23 -8.90 -16.86 5.04
C LYS A 23 -8.75 -15.79 3.96
N LEU A 24 -8.18 -14.64 4.28
CA LEU A 24 -7.97 -13.53 3.35
C LEU A 24 -6.67 -13.66 2.56
N ARG A 25 -5.70 -14.38 3.09
CA ARG A 25 -4.38 -14.59 2.47
C ARG A 25 -4.48 -15.22 1.07
N ASN A 26 -5.45 -16.09 0.87
CA ASN A 26 -5.71 -16.74 -0.42
C ASN A 26 -6.43 -15.82 -1.43
N LEU A 27 -7.04 -14.73 -0.96
CA LEU A 27 -7.85 -13.83 -1.79
C LEU A 27 -7.11 -12.55 -2.17
N CYS A 28 -6.18 -12.09 -1.33
CA CYS A 28 -5.45 -10.85 -1.57
C CYS A 28 -3.98 -10.98 -1.15
N GLN A 29 -3.10 -10.36 -1.93
CA GLN A 29 -1.64 -10.40 -1.66
C GLN A 29 -1.25 -9.53 -0.48
N THR A 30 -1.93 -8.41 -0.29
CA THR A 30 -1.70 -7.50 0.83
C THR A 30 -2.93 -6.63 1.11
N VAL A 31 -2.94 -5.99 2.27
CA VAL A 31 -3.97 -5.03 2.68
C VAL A 31 -3.30 -3.75 3.12
N VAL A 32 -3.69 -2.63 2.52
CA VAL A 32 -3.14 -1.30 2.79
C VAL A 32 -4.23 -0.36 3.26
N ALA A 33 -3.97 0.38 4.34
CA ALA A 33 -4.89 1.39 4.84
C ALA A 33 -4.63 2.72 4.13
N VAL A 34 -5.61 3.21 3.38
CA VAL A 34 -5.50 4.47 2.62
C VAL A 34 -6.68 5.38 2.92
N ALA A 35 -6.38 6.65 3.22
CA ALA A 35 -7.36 7.73 3.33
C ALA A 35 -7.41 8.51 2.00
N GLY A 36 -8.23 8.04 1.04
CA GLY A 36 -8.27 8.57 -0.32
C GLY A 36 -8.60 10.07 -0.39
N LEU A 37 -9.60 10.53 0.36
CA LEU A 37 -9.93 11.96 0.43
C LEU A 37 -8.75 12.80 0.93
N LEU A 38 -8.05 12.32 1.95
CA LEU A 38 -6.89 13.01 2.50
C LEU A 38 -5.74 13.11 1.48
N ALA A 39 -5.51 12.03 0.73
CA ALA A 39 -4.52 12.00 -0.34
C ALA A 39 -4.86 12.98 -1.46
N GLN A 40 -6.11 12.97 -1.93
CA GLN A 40 -6.60 13.86 -2.97
C GLN A 40 -6.51 15.32 -2.55
N THR A 41 -7.01 15.63 -1.35
CA THR A 41 -7.03 16.99 -0.83
C THR A 41 -5.63 17.52 -0.59
N GLY A 42 -4.72 16.71 -0.02
CA GLY A 42 -3.34 17.12 0.13
C GLY A 42 -2.65 17.43 -1.20
N ARG A 43 -3.01 16.75 -2.29
CA ARG A 43 -2.44 17.01 -3.63
C ARG A 43 -3.04 18.23 -4.34
N THR A 44 -4.25 18.64 -3.95
CA THR A 44 -5.03 19.69 -4.63
C THR A 44 -5.50 20.77 -3.65
N MET A 45 -4.82 20.93 -2.52
CA MET A 45 -5.18 21.87 -1.48
C MET A 45 -5.14 23.31 -1.99
N ARG A 46 -6.20 24.05 -1.70
CA ARG A 46 -6.36 25.46 -2.10
C ARG A 46 -6.04 26.37 -0.94
N GLN A 47 -5.63 27.60 -1.25
CA GLN A 47 -5.34 28.62 -0.23
C GLN A 47 -6.56 28.89 0.67
N ALA A 48 -7.76 28.93 0.09
CA ALA A 48 -8.99 29.16 0.85
C ALA A 48 -9.28 28.03 1.86
N GLU A 49 -8.95 26.78 1.51
CA GLU A 49 -9.10 25.62 2.41
C GLU A 49 -8.10 25.68 3.58
N PHE A 50 -6.86 26.10 3.29
CA PHE A 50 -5.87 26.32 4.33
C PHE A 50 -6.30 27.45 5.28
N ALA A 51 -6.81 28.57 4.75
CA ALA A 51 -7.34 29.67 5.54
C ALA A 51 -8.51 29.21 6.43
N ALA A 52 -9.45 28.43 5.87
CA ALA A 52 -10.59 27.89 6.62
C ALA A 52 -10.13 26.94 7.76
N LEU A 53 -9.15 26.06 7.52
CA LEU A 53 -8.57 25.22 8.56
C LEU A 53 -7.85 26.05 9.62
N THR A 54 -7.21 27.15 9.23
CA THR A 54 -6.54 28.09 10.15
C THR A 54 -7.56 28.78 11.05
N GLU A 55 -8.70 29.25 10.50
CA GLU A 55 -9.78 29.80 11.31
C GLU A 55 -10.31 28.77 12.34
N LEU A 56 -10.57 27.54 11.90
CA LEU A 56 -11.00 26.48 12.81
C LEU A 56 -9.93 26.15 13.87
N SER A 57 -8.66 26.35 13.58
CA SER A 57 -7.57 26.09 14.53
C SER A 57 -7.56 27.06 15.72
N LYS A 58 -8.18 28.23 15.59
CA LYS A 58 -8.31 29.25 16.64
C LYS A 58 -9.37 28.89 17.70
N LEU A 59 -10.33 28.02 17.38
CA LEU A 59 -11.34 27.55 18.32
C LEU A 59 -10.72 26.81 19.50
N ALA A 60 -11.39 26.90 20.67
CA ALA A 60 -11.03 26.06 21.79
C ALA A 60 -11.11 24.56 21.42
N ARG A 61 -10.28 23.73 22.06
CA ARG A 61 -10.28 22.27 21.76
C ARG A 61 -11.64 21.63 21.97
N GLU A 62 -12.30 21.98 23.07
CA GLU A 62 -13.61 21.45 23.42
C GLU A 62 -14.69 21.79 22.38
N ASP A 63 -14.68 23.00 21.86
CA ASP A 63 -15.65 23.44 20.84
C ASP A 63 -15.36 22.75 19.50
N MET A 64 -14.10 22.63 19.11
CA MET A 64 -13.71 21.87 17.94
C MET A 64 -14.10 20.39 18.05
N ASP A 65 -13.93 19.79 19.22
CA ASP A 65 -14.33 18.39 19.46
C ASP A 65 -15.85 18.22 19.39
N LYS A 66 -16.64 19.19 19.90
CA LYS A 66 -18.11 19.21 19.77
C LYS A 66 -18.55 19.32 18.31
N LEU A 67 -17.93 20.20 17.51
CA LEU A 67 -18.20 20.34 16.09
C LEU A 67 -17.92 19.05 15.32
N LEU A 68 -16.83 18.37 15.62
CA LEU A 68 -16.40 17.15 14.93
C LEU A 68 -17.06 15.86 15.45
N LEU A 69 -18.13 15.95 16.24
CA LEU A 69 -18.91 14.77 16.67
C LEU A 69 -19.68 14.15 15.51
N SER A 70 -20.20 14.95 14.58
CA SER A 70 -20.89 14.47 13.38
C SER A 70 -20.72 15.45 12.21
N ALA A 71 -20.97 14.96 11.00
CA ALA A 71 -20.96 15.76 9.79
C ALA A 71 -21.99 16.90 9.85
N ASP A 72 -23.20 16.60 10.32
CA ASP A 72 -24.28 17.58 10.47
C ASP A 72 -23.90 18.70 11.45
N ARG A 73 -23.36 18.34 12.62
CA ARG A 73 -22.88 19.36 13.59
C ARG A 73 -21.77 20.21 13.01
N PHE A 74 -20.83 19.62 12.31
CA PHE A 74 -19.74 20.38 11.70
C PHE A 74 -20.24 21.43 10.73
N VAL A 75 -21.27 21.13 9.97
CA VAL A 75 -21.83 22.05 8.97
C VAL A 75 -22.78 23.06 9.61
N ASN A 76 -23.72 22.62 10.46
CA ASN A 76 -24.92 23.40 10.85
C ASN A 76 -24.86 23.98 12.27
N ALA A 77 -23.97 23.48 13.16
CA ALA A 77 -23.90 24.02 14.53
C ALA A 77 -23.37 25.46 14.55
N GLU A 78 -23.85 26.24 15.51
CA GLU A 78 -23.29 27.56 15.79
C GLU A 78 -21.85 27.47 16.24
N THR A 79 -21.03 28.41 15.77
CA THR A 79 -19.59 28.47 16.09
C THR A 79 -19.11 29.92 16.06
N THR A 80 -18.06 30.19 16.82
CA THR A 80 -17.38 31.49 16.83
C THR A 80 -16.34 31.61 15.72
N ALA A 81 -16.12 30.54 14.90
CA ALA A 81 -15.25 30.61 13.74
C ALA A 81 -15.88 31.46 12.66
N ASP A 82 -15.07 32.31 12.03
CA ASP A 82 -15.47 33.14 10.87
C ASP A 82 -15.55 32.30 9.60
N LEU A 83 -16.47 31.34 9.61
CA LEU A 83 -16.73 30.40 8.50
C LEU A 83 -18.24 30.15 8.40
N ASP A 84 -18.80 30.44 7.24
CA ASP A 84 -20.18 30.13 6.96
C ASP A 84 -20.45 28.64 6.76
N THR A 85 -21.69 28.26 6.72
CA THR A 85 -22.18 26.88 6.53
C THR A 85 -21.71 26.31 5.20
N GLU A 86 -21.66 27.12 4.14
CA GLU A 86 -21.21 26.66 2.81
C GLU A 86 -19.72 26.31 2.80
N ALA A 87 -18.87 27.17 3.38
CA ALA A 87 -17.44 26.92 3.49
C ALA A 87 -17.15 25.66 4.32
N ARG A 88 -17.88 25.47 5.43
CA ARG A 88 -17.79 24.26 6.26
C ARG A 88 -18.25 23.01 5.50
N GLY A 89 -19.33 23.12 4.71
CA GLY A 89 -19.81 22.04 3.84
C GLY A 89 -18.75 21.63 2.81
N LYS A 90 -18.16 22.58 2.10
CA LYS A 90 -17.07 22.35 1.13
C LYS A 90 -15.84 21.73 1.79
N LEU A 91 -15.49 22.17 3.00
CA LEU A 91 -14.37 21.63 3.75
C LEU A 91 -14.63 20.17 4.14
N LEU A 92 -15.87 19.87 4.59
CA LEU A 92 -16.26 18.51 4.96
C LEU A 92 -16.25 17.56 3.75
N GLU A 93 -16.77 17.99 2.61
CA GLU A 93 -16.78 17.19 1.38
C GLU A 93 -15.36 16.80 0.95
N ARG A 94 -14.45 17.75 1.03
CA ARG A 94 -13.08 17.57 0.58
C ARG A 94 -12.18 16.82 1.57
N PHE A 95 -12.26 17.14 2.85
CA PHE A 95 -11.37 16.60 3.89
C PHE A 95 -11.99 15.46 4.70
N GLY A 96 -13.33 15.40 4.76
CA GLY A 96 -14.01 14.60 5.75
C GLY A 96 -13.71 15.04 7.19
N LEU A 97 -14.43 14.55 8.16
CA LEU A 97 -14.20 14.90 9.58
C LEU A 97 -12.78 14.57 10.05
N PHE A 98 -12.22 13.45 9.58
CA PHE A 98 -10.86 13.05 9.93
C PHE A 98 -9.82 14.03 9.38
N GLY A 99 -9.94 14.42 8.10
CA GLY A 99 -9.01 15.34 7.46
C GLY A 99 -9.06 16.74 8.06
N VAL A 100 -10.26 17.25 8.38
CA VAL A 100 -10.43 18.53 9.10
C VAL A 100 -9.75 18.47 10.47
N ARG A 101 -10.04 17.44 11.28
CA ARG A 101 -9.40 17.27 12.59
C ARG A 101 -7.89 17.21 12.50
N LEU A 102 -7.36 16.44 11.53
CA LEU A 102 -5.93 16.31 11.32
C LEU A 102 -5.30 17.63 10.89
N GLY A 103 -5.89 18.34 9.92
CA GLY A 103 -5.41 19.64 9.43
C GLY A 103 -5.35 20.68 10.53
N VAL A 104 -6.43 20.82 11.30
CA VAL A 104 -6.50 21.72 12.47
C VAL A 104 -5.42 21.37 13.51
N THR A 105 -5.24 20.07 13.79
CA THR A 105 -4.22 19.64 14.75
C THR A 105 -2.80 19.97 14.27
N LEU A 106 -2.50 19.76 13.00
CA LEU A 106 -1.19 20.06 12.43
C LEU A 106 -0.90 21.56 12.42
N ILE A 107 -1.90 22.39 12.11
CA ILE A 107 -1.78 23.85 12.18
C ILE A 107 -1.49 24.29 13.62
N ARG A 108 -2.20 23.77 14.60
CA ARG A 108 -1.93 24.02 16.04
C ARG A 108 -0.55 23.58 16.48
N GLN A 109 0.06 22.60 15.83
CA GLN A 109 1.43 22.14 16.04
C GLN A 109 2.48 23.01 15.31
N GLY A 110 2.07 24.10 14.68
CA GLY A 110 2.97 25.05 14.01
C GLY A 110 3.13 24.87 12.51
N MET A 111 2.28 24.05 11.86
CA MET A 111 2.28 23.95 10.39
C MET A 111 1.54 25.13 9.75
N ASN A 112 2.19 26.27 9.67
CA ASN A 112 1.61 27.52 9.16
C ASN A 112 1.84 27.77 7.66
N ASP A 113 2.31 26.77 6.94
CA ASP A 113 2.53 26.82 5.50
C ASP A 113 1.64 25.81 4.78
N PRO A 114 0.85 26.24 3.78
CA PRO A 114 -0.09 25.36 3.07
C PRO A 114 0.61 24.23 2.32
N SER A 115 1.80 24.47 1.76
CA SER A 115 2.53 23.42 1.02
C SER A 115 3.08 22.36 1.98
N ARG A 116 3.54 22.77 3.17
CA ARG A 116 3.98 21.83 4.21
C ARG A 116 2.82 21.00 4.75
N LEU A 117 1.68 21.64 5.03
CA LEU A 117 0.48 20.95 5.45
C LEU A 117 0.02 19.95 4.39
N ALA A 118 -0.03 20.36 3.13
CA ALA A 118 -0.41 19.52 2.00
C ALA A 118 0.46 18.25 1.91
N LYS A 119 1.78 18.41 1.95
CA LYS A 119 2.73 17.27 1.95
C LYS A 119 2.51 16.32 3.13
N GLU A 120 2.27 16.87 4.32
CA GLU A 120 2.05 16.06 5.52
C GLU A 120 0.72 15.30 5.47
N LEU A 121 -0.34 15.89 4.91
CA LEU A 121 -1.61 15.21 4.67
C LEU A 121 -1.43 14.02 3.71
N VAL A 122 -0.72 14.22 2.59
CA VAL A 122 -0.41 13.13 1.64
C VAL A 122 0.41 12.05 2.33
N ARG A 123 1.47 12.41 3.05
CA ARG A 123 2.32 11.45 3.77
C ARG A 123 1.51 10.60 4.77
N ARG A 124 0.56 11.21 5.47
CA ARG A 124 -0.31 10.50 6.45
C ARG A 124 -1.46 9.75 5.81
N SER A 125 -1.73 9.95 4.53
CA SER A 125 -2.86 9.28 3.86
C SER A 125 -2.65 7.80 3.60
N GLY A 126 -1.42 7.28 3.64
CA GLY A 126 -1.05 5.92 3.23
C GLY A 126 -0.98 5.74 1.71
N LEU A 127 -1.04 6.84 0.93
CA LEU A 127 -0.95 6.77 -0.53
C LEU A 127 0.43 6.27 -1.00
N ASP A 128 1.48 6.66 -0.30
CA ASP A 128 2.84 6.23 -0.65
C ASP A 128 3.04 4.75 -0.32
N ASP A 129 2.50 4.26 0.80
CA ASP A 129 2.47 2.82 1.14
C ASP A 129 1.77 2.02 0.02
N LEU A 130 0.62 2.53 -0.51
CA LEU A 130 -0.09 1.90 -1.62
C LEU A 130 0.73 1.90 -2.92
N ARG A 131 1.37 3.03 -3.26
CA ARG A 131 2.20 3.14 -4.45
C ARG A 131 3.39 2.19 -4.41
N GLU A 132 4.03 2.07 -3.26
CA GLU A 132 5.13 1.15 -3.06
C GLU A 132 4.69 -0.30 -3.28
N VAL A 133 3.57 -0.70 -2.68
CA VAL A 133 3.00 -2.03 -2.91
C VAL A 133 2.71 -2.28 -4.39
N LEU A 134 2.09 -1.31 -5.07
CA LEU A 134 1.82 -1.43 -6.51
C LEU A 134 3.10 -1.51 -7.34
N ASN A 135 4.12 -0.72 -6.98
CA ASN A 135 5.41 -0.78 -7.65
C ASN A 135 6.06 -2.16 -7.50
N ILE A 136 6.17 -2.66 -6.28
CA ILE A 136 6.78 -3.97 -5.98
C ILE A 136 6.02 -5.11 -6.68
N GLN A 137 4.69 -5.10 -6.60
CA GLN A 137 3.90 -6.23 -7.10
C GLN A 137 3.74 -6.23 -8.63
N PHE A 138 3.76 -5.06 -9.27
CA PHE A 138 3.46 -4.93 -10.69
C PHE A 138 4.59 -4.29 -11.50
N SER A 139 5.12 -3.13 -11.08
CA SER A 139 6.08 -2.39 -11.91
C SER A 139 7.43 -3.10 -12.00
N GLU A 140 7.96 -3.57 -10.89
CA GLU A 140 9.22 -4.31 -10.85
C GLU A 140 9.16 -5.67 -11.56
N ARG A 141 7.96 -6.24 -11.65
CA ARG A 141 7.71 -7.55 -12.28
C ARG A 141 7.00 -7.44 -13.62
N ARG A 142 6.84 -6.24 -14.15
CA ARG A 142 6.02 -5.97 -15.35
C ARG A 142 6.42 -6.85 -16.52
N ASP A 143 7.70 -6.93 -16.81
CA ASP A 143 8.17 -7.66 -18.00
C ASP A 143 8.05 -9.17 -17.80
N LEU A 144 8.30 -9.65 -16.59
CA LEU A 144 8.08 -11.05 -16.22
C LEU A 144 6.59 -11.45 -16.28
N LEU A 145 5.69 -10.61 -15.75
CA LEU A 145 4.24 -10.84 -15.82
C LEU A 145 3.71 -10.81 -17.26
N LYS A 146 4.22 -9.89 -18.08
CA LYS A 146 3.89 -9.82 -19.52
C LYS A 146 4.39 -11.05 -20.27
N ALA A 147 5.65 -11.44 -20.05
CA ALA A 147 6.22 -12.64 -20.65
C ALA A 147 5.42 -13.89 -20.29
N ARG A 148 5.08 -14.06 -19.00
CA ARG A 148 4.23 -15.17 -18.54
C ARG A 148 2.87 -15.16 -19.21
N SER A 149 2.21 -14.00 -19.29
CA SER A 149 0.89 -13.90 -19.93
C SER A 149 0.95 -14.23 -21.42
N ALA A 150 1.99 -13.80 -22.14
CA ALA A 150 2.21 -14.12 -23.55
C ALA A 150 2.44 -15.62 -23.75
N LEU A 151 3.26 -16.25 -22.92
CA LEU A 151 3.55 -17.69 -22.98
C LEU A 151 2.29 -18.52 -22.69
N LEU A 152 1.48 -18.14 -21.70
CA LEU A 152 0.20 -18.81 -21.40
C LEU A 152 -0.81 -18.64 -22.55
N ALA A 153 -0.87 -17.48 -23.18
CA ALA A 153 -1.73 -17.26 -24.35
C ALA A 153 -1.27 -18.10 -25.55
N LEU A 154 0.05 -18.20 -25.78
CA LEU A 154 0.61 -19.05 -26.82
C LEU A 154 0.32 -20.53 -26.55
N ASP A 155 0.50 -20.98 -25.32
CA ASP A 155 0.17 -22.34 -24.89
C ASP A 155 -1.30 -22.69 -25.17
N LEU A 156 -2.21 -21.78 -24.82
CA LEU A 156 -3.63 -21.94 -25.10
C LEU A 156 -3.93 -22.07 -26.61
N VAL A 157 -3.27 -21.27 -27.45
CA VAL A 157 -3.45 -21.33 -28.91
C VAL A 157 -2.91 -22.67 -29.45
N LEU A 158 -1.73 -23.10 -29.03
CA LEU A 158 -1.13 -24.36 -29.46
C LEU A 158 -1.99 -25.59 -29.08
N HIS A 159 -2.63 -25.54 -27.93
CA HIS A 159 -3.54 -26.59 -27.45
C HIS A 159 -4.90 -26.58 -28.18
N ARG A 160 -5.44 -25.41 -28.54
CA ARG A 160 -6.73 -25.28 -29.22
C ARG A 160 -6.63 -25.63 -30.71
N GLU A 161 -5.51 -25.34 -31.32
CA GLU A 161 -5.28 -25.57 -32.74
C GLU A 161 -3.99 -26.41 -32.97
N PRO A 162 -3.99 -27.70 -32.60
CA PRO A 162 -2.82 -28.54 -32.73
C PRO A 162 -2.44 -28.74 -34.18
N ARG A 163 -1.22 -28.33 -34.53
CA ARG A 163 -0.64 -28.51 -35.89
C ARG A 163 0.71 -29.22 -35.75
N PRO A 164 0.99 -30.24 -36.59
CA PRO A 164 2.29 -30.93 -36.55
C PRO A 164 3.48 -29.97 -36.70
N SER A 165 3.34 -28.93 -37.53
CA SER A 165 4.36 -27.90 -37.73
C SER A 165 4.62 -27.02 -36.51
N ALA A 166 3.71 -26.98 -35.54
CA ALA A 166 3.82 -26.19 -34.29
C ALA A 166 4.44 -26.98 -33.14
N GLN A 167 4.68 -28.30 -33.30
CA GLN A 167 5.25 -29.14 -32.25
C GLN A 167 6.59 -28.62 -31.70
N PRO A 168 7.55 -28.15 -32.52
CA PRO A 168 8.79 -27.58 -31.99
C PRO A 168 8.56 -26.34 -31.12
N LEU A 169 7.54 -25.51 -31.41
CA LEU A 169 7.18 -24.35 -30.61
C LEU A 169 6.60 -24.76 -29.26
N ALA A 170 5.79 -25.81 -29.20
CA ALA A 170 5.24 -26.33 -27.96
C ALA A 170 6.34 -26.85 -27.03
N VAL A 171 7.33 -27.58 -27.56
CA VAL A 171 8.49 -28.07 -26.81
C VAL A 171 9.33 -26.91 -26.27
N GLU A 172 9.59 -25.90 -27.11
CA GLU A 172 10.35 -24.72 -26.68
C GLU A 172 9.61 -23.90 -25.62
N LEU A 173 8.29 -23.73 -25.77
CA LEU A 173 7.44 -23.08 -24.78
C LEU A 173 7.51 -23.78 -23.43
N GLU A 174 7.37 -25.10 -23.41
CA GLU A 174 7.49 -25.89 -22.17
C GLU A 174 8.89 -25.74 -21.54
N ARG A 175 9.93 -25.76 -22.35
CA ARG A 175 11.30 -25.55 -21.90
C ARG A 175 11.49 -24.20 -21.24
N ILE A 176 10.94 -23.13 -21.83
CA ILE A 176 11.00 -21.77 -21.25
C ILE A 176 10.20 -21.70 -19.97
N MET A 177 8.97 -22.21 -19.97
CA MET A 177 8.09 -22.15 -18.80
C MET A 177 8.59 -22.95 -17.60
N SER A 178 9.25 -24.09 -17.84
CA SER A 178 9.80 -24.94 -16.80
C SER A 178 11.20 -24.51 -16.33
N GLY A 179 12.01 -23.94 -17.24
CA GLY A 179 13.41 -23.61 -16.99
C GLY A 179 13.66 -22.20 -16.46
N ALA A 180 12.73 -21.26 -16.64
CA ALA A 180 12.91 -19.89 -16.19
C ALA A 180 12.80 -19.80 -14.65
N HIS A 181 13.91 -19.43 -14.01
CA HIS A 181 14.01 -19.32 -12.55
C HIS A 181 12.95 -18.37 -11.97
N GLU A 182 12.75 -17.25 -12.63
CA GLU A 182 11.80 -16.20 -12.22
C GLU A 182 10.34 -16.70 -12.25
N PHE A 183 9.97 -17.56 -13.20
CA PHE A 183 8.63 -18.17 -13.24
C PHE A 183 8.45 -19.16 -12.10
N ASN A 184 9.49 -19.92 -11.75
CA ASN A 184 9.47 -20.82 -10.60
C ASN A 184 9.35 -20.05 -9.29
N GLU A 185 10.05 -18.93 -9.12
CA GLU A 185 9.92 -18.03 -7.96
C GLU A 185 8.47 -17.53 -7.82
N LEU A 186 7.85 -17.02 -8.89
CA LEU A 186 6.45 -16.57 -8.86
C LEU A 186 5.48 -17.71 -8.52
N ARG A 187 5.72 -18.90 -9.02
CA ARG A 187 4.90 -20.08 -8.70
C ARG A 187 5.02 -20.45 -7.23
N LEU A 188 6.23 -20.50 -6.70
CA LEU A 188 6.49 -20.80 -5.31
C LEU A 188 5.90 -19.75 -4.38
N LEU A 189 6.06 -18.47 -4.71
CA LEU A 189 5.47 -17.36 -3.97
C LEU A 189 3.93 -17.46 -3.93
N THR A 190 3.31 -17.82 -5.06
CA THR A 190 1.86 -18.04 -5.12
C THR A 190 1.45 -19.24 -4.25
N ALA A 191 2.20 -20.34 -4.30
CA ALA A 191 1.92 -21.53 -3.50
C ALA A 191 2.07 -21.27 -1.99
N LEU A 192 3.07 -20.49 -1.57
CA LEU A 192 3.23 -20.06 -0.17
C LEU A 192 2.05 -19.20 0.30
N ARG A 193 1.67 -18.21 -0.50
CA ARG A 193 0.58 -17.28 -0.17
C ARG A 193 -0.79 -17.96 -0.15
N SER A 194 -1.02 -18.93 -1.03
CA SER A 194 -2.27 -19.71 -1.06
C SER A 194 -2.37 -20.77 0.05
N GLY A 195 -1.33 -20.94 0.87
CA GLY A 195 -1.32 -21.96 1.92
C GLY A 195 -1.19 -23.40 1.37
N ALA A 196 -0.84 -23.56 0.09
CA ALA A 196 -0.59 -24.88 -0.51
C ALA A 196 0.65 -25.56 0.09
N VAL A 197 1.59 -24.77 0.66
CA VAL A 197 2.76 -25.26 1.37
C VAL A 197 2.58 -24.97 2.85
N LYS A 198 2.57 -26.04 3.67
CA LYS A 198 2.48 -25.93 5.13
C LYS A 198 3.88 -25.79 5.71
N MET A 199 4.15 -24.72 6.43
CA MET A 199 5.38 -24.47 7.16
C MET A 199 5.12 -23.52 8.34
N ALA A 200 6.12 -23.39 9.24
CA ALA A 200 6.03 -22.44 10.35
C ALA A 200 5.93 -21.00 9.82
N GLU A 201 5.23 -20.13 10.54
CA GLU A 201 4.90 -18.77 10.08
C GLU A 201 6.13 -17.91 9.82
N ASP A 202 7.12 -17.98 10.69
CA ASP A 202 8.40 -17.29 10.56
C ASP A 202 9.20 -17.75 9.33
N ALA A 203 9.26 -19.05 9.09
CA ALA A 203 9.88 -19.63 7.89
C ALA A 203 9.11 -19.20 6.62
N ARG A 204 7.78 -19.16 6.66
CA ARG A 204 6.96 -18.70 5.53
C ARG A 204 7.23 -17.25 5.19
N VAL A 205 7.27 -16.36 6.19
CA VAL A 205 7.56 -14.94 5.99
C VAL A 205 8.96 -14.74 5.38
N GLU A 206 9.97 -15.50 5.87
CA GLU A 206 11.30 -15.45 5.29
C GLU A 206 11.31 -15.97 3.85
N ALA A 207 10.64 -17.09 3.56
CA ALA A 207 10.53 -17.65 2.22
C ALA A 207 9.87 -16.70 1.23
N GLU A 208 8.74 -16.07 1.62
CA GLU A 208 8.06 -15.07 0.79
C GLU A 208 8.99 -13.91 0.46
N ARG A 209 9.73 -13.39 1.43
CA ARG A 209 10.71 -12.32 1.26
C ARG A 209 11.85 -12.74 0.32
N LEU A 210 12.46 -13.91 0.52
CA LEU A 210 13.52 -14.45 -0.32
C LEU A 210 13.08 -14.64 -1.78
N LEU A 211 11.82 -15.02 -2.00
CA LEU A 211 11.19 -15.11 -3.33
C LEU A 211 10.79 -13.75 -3.91
N GLY A 212 11.18 -12.65 -3.26
CA GLY A 212 10.91 -11.30 -3.72
C GLY A 212 9.50 -10.81 -3.40
N GLY A 213 8.83 -11.36 -2.39
CA GLY A 213 7.52 -10.89 -1.92
C GLY A 213 7.48 -9.42 -1.54
N ASP A 214 8.60 -8.94 -0.98
CA ASP A 214 8.77 -7.55 -0.51
C ASP A 214 9.60 -6.68 -1.47
N GLY A 215 10.03 -7.23 -2.62
CA GLY A 215 10.80 -6.52 -3.64
C GLY A 215 11.74 -7.45 -4.40
N ALA A 216 12.11 -7.06 -5.62
CA ALA A 216 12.98 -7.85 -6.49
C ALA A 216 14.48 -7.68 -6.16
N ALA A 217 14.87 -6.55 -5.58
CA ALA A 217 16.25 -6.23 -5.26
C ALA A 217 16.84 -7.15 -4.18
N ALA A 218 18.11 -7.49 -4.29
CA ALA A 218 18.79 -8.39 -3.37
C ALA A 218 18.73 -7.94 -1.89
N PRO A 219 18.94 -6.66 -1.53
CA PRO A 219 18.76 -6.22 -0.14
C PRO A 219 17.34 -6.47 0.39
N ALA A 220 16.30 -6.18 -0.40
CA ALA A 220 14.91 -6.42 0.00
C ALA A 220 14.64 -7.90 0.25
N ARG A 221 15.10 -8.78 -0.64
CA ARG A 221 15.01 -10.25 -0.48
C ARG A 221 15.72 -10.76 0.76
N LEU A 222 16.81 -10.13 1.15
CA LEU A 222 17.61 -10.50 2.32
C LEU A 222 17.18 -9.80 3.63
N GLY A 223 16.22 -8.86 3.55
CA GLY A 223 15.76 -8.09 4.70
C GLY A 223 16.77 -7.06 5.19
N LEU A 224 17.57 -6.54 4.29
CA LEU A 224 18.59 -5.53 4.54
C LEU A 224 18.09 -4.14 4.14
N ASP A 225 18.83 -3.11 4.58
CA ASP A 225 18.63 -1.74 4.12
C ASP A 225 18.83 -1.68 2.59
N PRO A 226 18.04 -0.90 1.84
CA PRO A 226 18.22 -0.71 0.40
C PRO A 226 19.61 -0.25 -0.01
N MET A 227 20.32 0.42 0.89
CA MET A 227 21.70 0.90 0.70
C MET A 227 22.79 -0.03 1.27
N ALA A 228 22.40 -1.27 1.64
CA ALA A 228 23.34 -2.24 2.20
C ALA A 228 24.51 -2.54 1.23
N GLU A 229 25.70 -2.62 1.79
CA GLU A 229 26.91 -2.90 1.02
C GLU A 229 26.89 -4.32 0.39
N PRO A 230 27.53 -4.50 -0.78
CA PRO A 230 27.57 -5.80 -1.47
C PRO A 230 28.13 -6.92 -0.60
N ALA A 231 29.08 -6.64 0.28
CA ALA A 231 29.66 -7.61 1.20
C ALA A 231 28.63 -8.08 2.25
N GLU A 232 27.81 -7.18 2.78
CA GLU A 232 26.75 -7.47 3.72
C GLU A 232 25.66 -8.32 3.07
N SER A 233 25.24 -7.95 1.86
CA SER A 233 24.28 -8.72 1.07
C SER A 233 24.78 -10.15 0.79
N ARG A 234 26.08 -10.32 0.48
CA ARG A 234 26.69 -11.62 0.26
C ARG A 234 26.71 -12.47 1.54
N ALA A 235 27.07 -11.88 2.67
CA ALA A 235 27.07 -12.57 3.95
C ALA A 235 25.67 -13.04 4.34
N ALA A 236 24.67 -12.17 4.23
CA ALA A 236 23.27 -12.50 4.51
C ALA A 236 22.73 -13.61 3.58
N ALA A 237 23.11 -13.59 2.29
CA ALA A 237 22.72 -14.63 1.34
C ALA A 237 23.33 -16.00 1.70
N LEU A 238 24.60 -16.06 2.09
CA LEU A 238 25.25 -17.30 2.52
C LEU A 238 24.62 -17.84 3.81
N ASP A 239 24.26 -16.97 4.73
CA ASP A 239 23.60 -17.35 5.97
C ASP A 239 22.17 -17.89 5.70
N ALA A 240 21.38 -17.20 4.87
CA ALA A 240 20.08 -17.71 4.43
C ALA A 240 20.22 -19.08 3.75
N LEU A 241 21.18 -19.22 2.82
CA LEU A 241 21.44 -20.50 2.13
C LEU A 241 21.79 -21.62 3.12
N SER A 242 22.57 -21.33 4.15
CA SER A 242 22.93 -22.31 5.16
C SER A 242 21.74 -22.76 6.01
N ARG A 243 20.81 -21.87 6.29
CA ARG A 243 19.55 -22.18 7.01
C ARG A 243 18.60 -23.03 6.17
N TRP A 244 18.46 -22.72 4.89
CA TRP A 244 17.48 -23.38 3.99
C TRP A 244 17.97 -24.69 3.37
N ARG A 245 19.22 -25.07 3.59
CA ARG A 245 19.77 -26.38 3.21
C ARG A 245 19.64 -27.47 4.30
N ARG A 246 19.19 -27.09 5.50
CA ARG A 246 18.97 -28.05 6.62
C ARG A 246 17.57 -28.60 6.58
#